data_7217471cf1bd0afee42dfbc2c8236ed2
#
_entry.id   7217471cf1bd0afee42dfbc2c8236ed2
#
_cell.length_a   1.000
_cell.length_b   1.000
_cell.length_c   1.000
_cell.angle_alpha   90.00
_cell.angle_beta   90.00
_cell.angle_gamma   90.00
#
_symmetry.space_group_name_H-M   'P 1'
#
loop_
_entity.id
_entity.type
_entity.pdbx_description
1 polymer ?
#
loop_
_entity_poly.entity_id
_entity_poly.type
_entity_poly.pdbx_seq_one_letter_code
_entity_poly.pdbx_strand_id
1 'polypeptide(L)'
;MTRLAEQTRTLFPGLALAVLVAMAAQFLSEHYGAPAMLMAILLGIALQFLSEEPRSAPGIGFASRTLLRIGVALLGARISVGMVQELGLGLFALIVGGVFATIGASLAFAWATGRDRLFAFLSGGAVAICGASAAMAIASVLPRREEGERDLIFTVVSVTMLSTLAMIAYPILAAKLGYDARQTGVFLGGTIHDVAQVVGAGYSVSEETGDIATLVKLIRVTMLAPIVLVAALVMRRRAPVGAARPPLVPGFVLGFLTLAALNSMQLLPGWSIEALSAVSRWALLTAIAAVGMKTSLKKLLDVGGRAIALLTAQTAFLALFLGLGMALIG
;
A
#
# COMPACT_ATOMS: atom_id res chain seq x y z
N MET A 1 12.94 -32.66 -0.61
CA MET A 1 12.47 -32.41 -1.98
C MET A 1 10.93 -32.45 -2.12
N THR A 2 10.22 -33.23 -1.34
CA THR A 2 8.74 -33.37 -1.38
C THR A 2 7.93 -32.12 -1.03
N ARG A 3 8.33 -31.35 -0.01
CA ARG A 3 7.59 -30.13 0.42
C ARG A 3 7.64 -28.99 -0.62
N LEU A 4 8.76 -28.79 -1.28
CA LEU A 4 8.90 -27.76 -2.32
C LEU A 4 8.06 -28.09 -3.56
N ALA A 5 8.06 -29.35 -3.99
CA ALA A 5 7.26 -29.80 -5.13
C ALA A 5 5.75 -29.69 -4.84
N GLU A 6 5.34 -29.97 -3.61
CA GLU A 6 3.94 -29.85 -3.16
C GLU A 6 3.50 -28.38 -3.10
N GLN A 7 4.34 -27.50 -2.55
CA GLN A 7 4.09 -26.06 -2.55
C GLN A 7 3.99 -25.49 -3.99
N THR A 8 4.90 -25.87 -4.87
CA THR A 8 4.86 -25.43 -6.27
C THR A 8 3.56 -25.89 -6.94
N ARG A 9 3.14 -27.15 -6.72
CA ARG A 9 1.90 -27.69 -7.29
C ARG A 9 0.67 -26.93 -6.78
N THR A 10 0.67 -26.52 -5.53
CA THR A 10 -0.43 -25.77 -4.90
C THR A 10 -0.50 -24.32 -5.39
N LEU A 11 0.64 -23.67 -5.59
CA LEU A 11 0.69 -22.26 -5.99
C LEU A 11 0.54 -22.06 -7.50
N PHE A 12 0.97 -23.05 -8.30
CA PHE A 12 1.07 -22.95 -9.75
C PHE A 12 -0.22 -22.50 -10.46
N PRO A 13 -1.42 -23.07 -10.16
CA PRO A 13 -2.62 -22.70 -10.91
C PRO A 13 -2.98 -21.22 -10.76
N GLY A 14 -2.99 -20.68 -9.55
CA GLY A 14 -3.32 -19.29 -9.30
C GLY A 14 -2.22 -18.32 -9.75
N LEU A 15 -0.95 -18.71 -9.62
CA LEU A 15 0.17 -17.90 -10.12
C LEU A 15 0.16 -17.84 -11.66
N ALA A 16 -0.07 -18.96 -12.33
CA ALA A 16 -0.19 -19.01 -13.79
C ALA A 16 -1.33 -18.12 -14.30
N LEU A 17 -2.49 -18.14 -13.64
CA LEU A 17 -3.60 -17.23 -13.97
C LEU A 17 -3.20 -15.76 -13.80
N ALA A 18 -2.52 -15.39 -12.71
CA ALA A 18 -2.06 -14.03 -12.51
C ALA A 18 -1.05 -13.58 -13.58
N VAL A 19 -0.14 -14.46 -13.98
CA VAL A 19 0.81 -14.22 -15.08
C VAL A 19 0.08 -14.05 -16.42
N LEU A 20 -0.88 -14.90 -16.72
CA LEU A 20 -1.68 -14.78 -17.96
C LEU A 20 -2.42 -13.46 -18.04
N VAL A 21 -3.03 -13.01 -16.95
CA VAL A 21 -3.70 -11.70 -16.88
C VAL A 21 -2.69 -10.57 -17.02
N ALA A 22 -1.50 -10.69 -16.42
CA ALA A 22 -0.44 -9.72 -16.61
C ALA A 22 0.04 -9.63 -18.06
N MET A 23 0.20 -10.78 -18.72
CA MET A 23 0.55 -10.83 -20.16
C MET A 23 -0.54 -10.22 -21.04
N ALA A 24 -1.81 -10.51 -20.77
CA ALA A 24 -2.94 -9.89 -21.48
C ALA A 24 -2.99 -8.37 -21.26
N ALA A 25 -2.73 -7.91 -20.03
CA ALA A 25 -2.65 -6.48 -19.71
C ALA A 25 -1.50 -5.79 -20.44
N GLN A 26 -0.33 -6.43 -20.50
CA GLN A 26 0.82 -5.92 -21.26
C GLN A 26 0.53 -5.84 -22.76
N PHE A 27 -0.09 -6.89 -23.33
CA PHE A 27 -0.50 -6.92 -24.73
C PHE A 27 -1.48 -5.78 -25.07
N LEU A 28 -2.49 -5.58 -24.23
CA LEU A 28 -3.44 -4.46 -24.42
C LEU A 28 -2.75 -3.10 -24.30
N SER A 29 -1.79 -2.98 -23.39
CA SER A 29 -0.98 -1.76 -23.24
C SER A 29 -0.21 -1.44 -24.51
N GLU A 30 0.47 -2.41 -25.10
CA GLU A 30 1.28 -2.24 -26.30
C GLU A 30 0.43 -1.95 -27.55
N HIS A 31 -0.77 -2.55 -27.66
CA HIS A 31 -1.63 -2.37 -28.83
C HIS A 31 -2.52 -1.13 -28.78
N TYR A 32 -3.02 -0.77 -27.59
CA TYR A 32 -4.01 0.29 -27.45
C TYR A 32 -3.48 1.51 -26.70
N GLY A 33 -2.21 1.52 -26.28
CA GLY A 33 -1.61 2.63 -25.53
C GLY A 33 -2.16 2.81 -24.11
N ALA A 34 -2.93 1.83 -23.60
CA ALA A 34 -3.49 1.88 -22.26
C ALA A 34 -2.43 1.50 -21.21
N PRO A 35 -2.38 2.13 -20.02
CA PRO A 35 -1.40 1.78 -18.99
C PRO A 35 -1.52 0.31 -18.54
N ALA A 36 -0.43 -0.47 -18.64
CA ALA A 36 -0.42 -1.91 -18.37
C ALA A 36 -0.93 -2.24 -16.93
N MET A 37 -0.52 -1.46 -15.94
CA MET A 37 -0.94 -1.67 -14.54
C MET A 37 -2.44 -1.44 -14.35
N LEU A 38 -3.02 -0.45 -15.05
CA LEU A 38 -4.47 -0.21 -15.04
C LEU A 38 -5.22 -1.37 -15.69
N MET A 39 -4.74 -1.86 -16.83
CA MET A 39 -5.34 -3.03 -17.50
C MET A 39 -5.26 -4.28 -16.61
N ALA A 40 -4.12 -4.51 -15.94
CA ALA A 40 -3.94 -5.65 -15.05
C ALA A 40 -4.94 -5.63 -13.87
N ILE A 41 -5.18 -4.47 -13.27
CA ILE A 41 -6.16 -4.33 -12.21
C ILE A 41 -7.58 -4.59 -12.73
N LEU A 42 -7.98 -3.95 -13.83
CA LEU A 42 -9.34 -4.05 -14.37
C LEU A 42 -9.66 -5.48 -14.80
N LEU A 43 -8.75 -6.12 -15.54
CA LEU A 43 -8.89 -7.54 -15.91
C LEU A 43 -8.92 -8.44 -14.67
N GLY A 44 -8.08 -8.13 -13.68
CA GLY A 44 -8.08 -8.85 -12.40
C GLY A 44 -9.44 -8.75 -11.69
N ILE A 45 -10.02 -7.56 -11.56
CA ILE A 45 -11.34 -7.35 -10.94
C ILE A 45 -12.42 -8.13 -11.68
N ALA A 46 -12.40 -8.14 -13.03
CA ALA A 46 -13.35 -8.92 -13.83
C ALA A 46 -13.25 -10.43 -13.57
N LEU A 47 -12.08 -10.91 -13.15
CA LEU A 47 -11.81 -12.31 -12.84
C LEU A 47 -11.79 -12.60 -11.31
N GLN A 48 -12.44 -11.75 -10.50
CA GLN A 48 -12.46 -11.86 -9.05
C GLN A 48 -12.92 -13.23 -8.55
N PHE A 49 -13.89 -13.86 -9.21
CA PHE A 49 -14.42 -15.18 -8.85
C PHE A 49 -13.34 -16.27 -8.78
N LEU A 50 -12.22 -16.15 -9.54
CA LEU A 50 -11.10 -17.08 -9.48
C LEU A 50 -10.34 -17.04 -8.14
N SER A 51 -10.43 -15.95 -7.39
CA SER A 51 -9.83 -15.87 -6.06
C SER A 51 -10.59 -16.63 -4.98
N GLU A 52 -11.83 -17.03 -5.26
CA GLU A 52 -12.69 -17.84 -4.38
C GLU A 52 -12.58 -19.34 -4.70
N GLU A 53 -12.01 -19.69 -5.86
CA GLU A 53 -11.81 -21.07 -6.27
C GLU A 53 -10.64 -21.72 -5.49
N PRO A 54 -10.85 -22.87 -4.80
CA PRO A 54 -9.83 -23.50 -3.95
C PRO A 54 -8.51 -23.82 -4.66
N ARG A 55 -8.54 -24.08 -5.97
CA ARG A 55 -7.34 -24.41 -6.76
C ARG A 55 -6.48 -23.22 -7.09
N SER A 56 -7.07 -22.04 -7.32
CA SER A 56 -6.38 -20.83 -7.73
C SER A 56 -6.09 -19.86 -6.57
N ALA A 57 -6.92 -19.86 -5.53
CA ALA A 57 -6.81 -18.96 -4.37
C ALA A 57 -5.40 -18.93 -3.72
N PRO A 58 -4.70 -20.07 -3.48
CA PRO A 58 -3.36 -20.03 -2.87
C PRO A 58 -2.34 -19.30 -3.74
N GLY A 59 -2.33 -19.55 -5.06
CA GLY A 59 -1.41 -18.91 -6.00
C GLY A 59 -1.69 -17.42 -6.20
N ILE A 60 -2.96 -17.03 -6.32
CA ILE A 60 -3.38 -15.62 -6.36
C ILE A 60 -3.00 -14.93 -5.05
N GLY A 61 -3.19 -15.60 -3.90
CA GLY A 61 -2.77 -15.10 -2.60
C GLY A 61 -1.26 -14.89 -2.48
N PHE A 62 -0.46 -15.79 -3.05
CA PHE A 62 1.00 -15.67 -3.12
C PHE A 62 1.41 -14.50 -4.01
N ALA A 63 0.86 -14.38 -5.22
CA ALA A 63 1.16 -13.30 -6.15
C ALA A 63 0.82 -11.94 -5.55
N SER A 64 -0.38 -11.77 -4.99
CA SER A 64 -0.85 -10.50 -4.41
C SER A 64 -0.09 -10.04 -3.16
N ARG A 65 0.66 -10.92 -2.49
CA ARG A 65 1.38 -10.58 -1.26
C ARG A 65 2.89 -10.75 -1.40
N THR A 66 3.34 -11.96 -1.76
CA THR A 66 4.78 -12.30 -1.75
C THR A 66 5.47 -11.75 -2.98
N LEU A 67 4.90 -11.99 -4.17
CA LEU A 67 5.47 -11.48 -5.42
C LEU A 67 5.44 -9.95 -5.48
N LEU A 68 4.38 -9.31 -4.94
CA LEU A 68 4.33 -7.87 -4.74
C LEU A 68 5.50 -7.36 -3.90
N ARG A 69 5.72 -7.97 -2.73
CA ARG A 69 6.80 -7.57 -1.82
C ARG A 69 8.17 -7.70 -2.47
N ILE A 70 8.39 -8.79 -3.23
CA ILE A 70 9.61 -8.99 -4.00
C ILE A 70 9.74 -7.89 -5.06
N GLY A 71 8.70 -7.62 -5.85
CA GLY A 71 8.70 -6.58 -6.87
C GLY A 71 9.02 -5.20 -6.29
N VAL A 72 8.37 -4.83 -5.16
CA VAL A 72 8.64 -3.56 -4.47
C VAL A 72 10.07 -3.51 -3.91
N ALA A 73 10.59 -4.60 -3.34
CA ALA A 73 11.98 -4.63 -2.86
C ALA A 73 12.97 -4.36 -4.01
N LEU A 74 12.74 -4.99 -5.18
CA LEU A 74 13.58 -4.82 -6.36
C LEU A 74 13.52 -3.41 -6.96
N LEU A 75 12.41 -2.67 -6.80
CA LEU A 75 12.34 -1.25 -7.19
C LEU A 75 13.39 -0.39 -6.50
N GLY A 76 13.87 -0.81 -5.33
CA GLY A 76 14.95 -0.11 -4.64
C GLY A 76 16.20 0.07 -5.52
N ALA A 77 16.45 -0.82 -6.49
CA ALA A 77 17.56 -0.67 -7.43
C ALA A 77 17.43 0.56 -8.36
N ARG A 78 16.22 1.09 -8.56
CA ARG A 78 15.96 2.32 -9.36
C ARG A 78 15.99 3.60 -8.51
N ILE A 79 15.79 3.47 -7.21
CA ILE A 79 15.69 4.61 -6.31
C ILE A 79 17.07 4.98 -5.78
N SER A 80 17.35 6.28 -5.74
CA SER A 80 18.59 6.81 -5.19
C SER A 80 18.33 7.85 -4.09
N VAL A 81 19.35 8.10 -3.26
CA VAL A 81 19.30 9.18 -2.26
C VAL A 81 19.10 10.55 -2.95
N GLY A 82 19.61 10.71 -4.18
CA GLY A 82 19.36 11.90 -5.00
C GLY A 82 17.87 12.17 -5.18
N MET A 83 17.05 11.18 -5.51
CA MET A 83 15.59 11.33 -5.62
C MET A 83 14.94 11.78 -4.31
N VAL A 84 15.44 11.31 -3.16
CA VAL A 84 14.95 11.76 -1.84
C VAL A 84 15.33 13.21 -1.58
N GLN A 85 16.54 13.61 -1.98
CA GLN A 85 17.00 14.99 -1.89
C GLN A 85 16.23 15.92 -2.83
N GLU A 86 15.95 15.46 -4.05
CA GLU A 86 15.10 16.17 -5.02
C GLU A 86 13.67 16.32 -4.52
N LEU A 87 13.14 15.34 -3.77
CA LEU A 87 11.83 15.47 -3.10
C LEU A 87 11.80 16.69 -2.18
N GLY A 88 12.95 17.01 -1.58
CA GLY A 88 13.14 18.16 -0.72
C GLY A 88 12.60 17.98 0.69
N LEU A 89 13.19 18.72 1.63
CA LEU A 89 12.84 18.62 3.07
C LEU A 89 11.38 19.04 3.33
N GLY A 90 10.85 19.99 2.56
CA GLY A 90 9.46 20.47 2.70
C GLY A 90 8.44 19.37 2.44
N LEU A 91 8.55 18.66 1.31
CA LEU A 91 7.65 17.55 0.97
C LEU A 91 7.86 16.35 1.91
N PHE A 92 9.10 16.05 2.29
CA PHE A 92 9.37 15.01 3.29
C PHE A 92 8.68 15.33 4.62
N ALA A 93 8.82 16.57 5.12
CA ALA A 93 8.17 17.01 6.36
C ALA A 93 6.63 17.00 6.23
N LEU A 94 6.09 17.36 5.06
CA LEU A 94 4.66 17.32 4.78
C LEU A 94 4.13 15.88 4.83
N ILE A 95 4.84 14.91 4.25
CA ILE A 95 4.47 13.49 4.25
C ILE A 95 4.46 12.94 5.69
N VAL A 96 5.54 13.16 6.42
CA VAL A 96 5.67 12.73 7.83
C VAL A 96 4.64 13.44 8.70
N GLY A 97 4.48 14.75 8.52
CA GLY A 97 3.48 15.57 9.20
C GLY A 97 2.06 15.08 8.92
N GLY A 98 1.75 14.68 7.69
CA GLY A 98 0.48 14.10 7.28
C GLY A 98 0.13 12.82 8.04
N VAL A 99 1.12 11.97 8.34
CA VAL A 99 0.92 10.77 9.17
C VAL A 99 0.46 11.16 10.58
N PHE A 100 1.19 12.05 11.24
CA PHE A 100 0.86 12.49 12.59
C PHE A 100 -0.43 13.32 12.64
N ALA A 101 -0.64 14.21 11.67
CA ALA A 101 -1.86 15.00 11.55
C ALA A 101 -3.10 14.12 11.41
N THR A 102 -3.04 13.06 10.58
CA THR A 102 -4.17 12.14 10.38
C THR A 102 -4.48 11.34 11.65
N ILE A 103 -3.47 10.84 12.36
CA ILE A 103 -3.67 10.15 13.64
C ILE A 103 -4.24 11.13 14.67
N GLY A 104 -3.68 12.34 14.76
CA GLY A 104 -4.14 13.39 15.66
C GLY A 104 -5.58 13.82 15.40
N ALA A 105 -5.94 14.05 14.14
CA ALA A 105 -7.30 14.40 13.72
C ALA A 105 -8.29 13.28 14.05
N SER A 106 -7.88 12.01 13.85
CA SER A 106 -8.71 10.86 14.22
C SER A 106 -9.01 10.81 15.72
N LEU A 107 -8.00 11.04 16.55
CA LEU A 107 -8.13 11.08 18.02
C LEU A 107 -8.97 12.28 18.48
N ALA A 108 -8.78 13.46 17.87
CA ALA A 108 -9.56 14.66 18.14
C ALA A 108 -11.04 14.47 17.78
N PHE A 109 -11.33 13.84 16.64
CA PHE A 109 -12.69 13.50 16.23
C PHE A 109 -13.35 12.52 17.22
N ALA A 110 -12.62 11.49 17.67
CA ALA A 110 -13.12 10.56 18.67
C ALA A 110 -13.44 11.26 20.00
N TRP A 111 -12.58 12.18 20.43
CA TRP A 111 -12.82 13.00 21.62
C TRP A 111 -14.09 13.86 21.48
N ALA A 112 -14.26 14.53 20.34
CA ALA A 112 -15.40 15.42 20.11
C ALA A 112 -16.74 14.67 19.98
N THR A 113 -16.71 13.40 19.51
CA THR A 113 -17.91 12.59 19.26
C THR A 113 -18.19 11.56 20.35
N GLY A 114 -17.38 11.52 21.42
CA GLY A 114 -17.48 10.51 22.48
C GLY A 114 -17.17 9.07 22.02
N ARG A 115 -16.46 8.93 20.88
CA ARG A 115 -16.09 7.62 20.35
C ARG A 115 -14.86 7.03 21.02
N ASP A 116 -14.71 5.74 20.86
CA ASP A 116 -13.58 4.99 21.38
C ASP A 116 -12.25 5.47 20.76
N ARG A 117 -11.35 5.89 21.64
CA ARG A 117 -10.02 6.39 21.27
C ARG A 117 -9.10 5.30 20.71
N LEU A 118 -9.27 4.05 21.14
CA LEU A 118 -8.46 2.94 20.65
C LEU A 118 -8.84 2.60 19.20
N PHE A 119 -10.15 2.61 18.87
CA PHE A 119 -10.63 2.48 17.51
C PHE A 119 -10.14 3.65 16.62
N ALA A 120 -10.19 4.88 17.13
CA ALA A 120 -9.71 6.05 16.39
C ALA A 120 -8.20 5.98 16.13
N PHE A 121 -7.40 5.53 17.10
CA PHE A 121 -5.96 5.33 16.90
C PHE A 121 -5.67 4.20 15.89
N LEU A 122 -6.42 3.08 15.97
CA LEU A 122 -6.32 1.96 15.05
C LEU A 122 -6.64 2.39 13.62
N SER A 123 -7.80 3.03 13.41
CA SER A 123 -8.27 3.44 12.08
C SER A 123 -7.45 4.60 11.52
N GLY A 124 -7.13 5.61 12.34
CA GLY A 124 -6.28 6.73 11.94
C GLY A 124 -4.87 6.31 11.58
N GLY A 125 -4.26 5.40 12.33
CA GLY A 125 -2.96 4.81 12.00
C GLY A 125 -2.99 3.95 10.74
N ALA A 126 -4.06 3.19 10.53
CA ALA A 126 -4.26 2.42 9.31
C ALA A 126 -4.32 3.33 8.07
N VAL A 127 -5.15 4.36 8.09
CA VAL A 127 -5.28 5.36 7.01
C VAL A 127 -3.96 6.12 6.78
N ALA A 128 -3.31 6.54 7.86
CA ALA A 128 -2.10 7.35 7.79
C ALA A 128 -0.88 6.62 7.24
N ILE A 129 -0.75 5.30 7.43
CA ILE A 129 0.50 4.58 7.16
C ILE A 129 0.38 3.68 5.93
N CYS A 130 -0.15 2.45 6.11
CA CYS A 130 -0.19 1.46 5.03
C CYS A 130 -1.44 0.55 5.08
N GLY A 131 -2.56 1.06 5.51
CA GLY A 131 -3.84 0.35 5.50
C GLY A 131 -3.86 -0.86 6.41
N ALA A 132 -4.20 -2.01 5.84
CA ALA A 132 -4.38 -3.27 6.56
C ALA A 132 -3.14 -3.71 7.37
N SER A 133 -1.93 -3.53 6.83
CA SER A 133 -0.69 -3.91 7.53
C SER A 133 -0.47 -3.07 8.79
N ALA A 134 -0.75 -1.76 8.70
CA ALA A 134 -0.67 -0.86 9.86
C ALA A 134 -1.76 -1.20 10.89
N ALA A 135 -2.99 -1.48 10.44
CA ALA A 135 -4.08 -1.91 11.33
C ALA A 135 -3.69 -3.16 12.14
N MET A 136 -3.16 -4.19 11.49
CA MET A 136 -2.71 -5.41 12.16
C MET A 136 -1.58 -5.17 13.15
N ALA A 137 -0.58 -4.36 12.76
CA ALA A 137 0.56 -4.04 13.62
C ALA A 137 0.13 -3.22 14.85
N ILE A 138 -0.72 -2.21 14.67
CA ILE A 138 -1.25 -1.40 15.76
C ILE A 138 -2.14 -2.25 16.68
N ALA A 139 -3.06 -3.05 16.13
CA ALA A 139 -3.92 -3.92 16.92
C ALA A 139 -3.13 -4.89 17.80
N SER A 140 -1.96 -5.36 17.34
CA SER A 140 -1.11 -6.28 18.12
C SER A 140 -0.55 -5.69 19.42
N VAL A 141 -0.49 -4.36 19.53
CA VAL A 141 0.03 -3.65 20.72
C VAL A 141 -1.07 -2.98 21.52
N LEU A 142 -2.30 -2.93 21.03
CA LEU A 142 -3.45 -2.42 21.76
C LEU A 142 -3.93 -3.42 22.84
N PRO A 143 -4.55 -2.93 23.94
CA PRO A 143 -5.16 -3.79 24.93
C PRO A 143 -6.23 -4.71 24.32
N ARG A 144 -6.24 -5.98 24.74
CA ARG A 144 -7.29 -6.92 24.33
C ARG A 144 -8.64 -6.49 24.88
N ARG A 145 -9.66 -6.47 24.03
CA ARG A 145 -11.05 -6.15 24.35
C ARG A 145 -11.97 -6.92 23.40
N GLU A 146 -13.23 -7.10 23.80
CA GLU A 146 -14.20 -7.87 22.99
C GLU A 146 -14.41 -7.27 21.60
N GLU A 147 -14.48 -5.95 21.51
CA GLU A 147 -14.65 -5.26 20.21
C GLU A 147 -13.38 -5.21 19.37
N GLY A 148 -12.20 -5.49 19.92
CA GLY A 148 -10.90 -5.28 19.26
C GLY A 148 -10.74 -6.06 17.96
N GLU A 149 -11.20 -7.30 17.91
CA GLU A 149 -11.16 -8.13 16.69
C GLU A 149 -12.12 -7.58 15.61
N ARG A 150 -13.33 -7.20 16.03
CA ARG A 150 -14.34 -6.60 15.15
C ARG A 150 -13.83 -5.27 14.58
N ASP A 151 -13.24 -4.43 15.42
CA ASP A 151 -12.67 -3.14 15.01
C ASP A 151 -11.53 -3.32 14.01
N LEU A 152 -10.66 -4.33 14.23
CA LEU A 152 -9.58 -4.66 13.32
C LEU A 152 -10.12 -5.14 11.96
N ILE A 153 -11.02 -6.11 11.94
CA ILE A 153 -11.61 -6.63 10.71
C ILE A 153 -12.29 -5.50 9.93
N PHE A 154 -13.09 -4.70 10.65
CA PHE A 154 -13.78 -3.56 10.08
C PHE A 154 -12.80 -2.53 9.48
N THR A 155 -11.75 -2.16 10.21
CA THR A 155 -10.72 -1.22 9.75
C THR A 155 -10.02 -1.76 8.49
N VAL A 156 -9.59 -3.03 8.52
CA VAL A 156 -8.90 -3.67 7.39
C VAL A 156 -9.77 -3.68 6.13
N VAL A 157 -11.03 -4.08 6.26
CA VAL A 157 -11.96 -4.10 5.12
C VAL A 157 -12.18 -2.71 4.57
N SER A 158 -12.50 -1.74 5.44
CA SER A 158 -12.81 -0.37 5.03
C SER A 158 -11.63 0.36 4.39
N VAL A 159 -10.41 0.28 4.98
CA VAL A 159 -9.23 0.92 4.37
C VAL A 159 -8.85 0.28 3.04
N THR A 160 -9.03 -1.03 2.88
CA THR A 160 -8.75 -1.71 1.60
C THR A 160 -9.72 -1.23 0.52
N MET A 161 -10.99 -1.07 0.88
CA MET A 161 -12.03 -0.58 -0.02
C MET A 161 -11.80 0.87 -0.43
N LEU A 162 -11.60 1.76 0.55
CA LEU A 162 -11.32 3.18 0.28
C LEU A 162 -10.04 3.34 -0.56
N SER A 163 -9.04 2.52 -0.29
CA SER A 163 -7.80 2.53 -1.04
C SER A 163 -7.99 2.06 -2.49
N THR A 164 -8.86 1.07 -2.73
CA THR A 164 -9.22 0.64 -4.09
C THR A 164 -9.93 1.76 -4.86
N LEU A 165 -10.88 2.44 -4.21
CA LEU A 165 -11.55 3.59 -4.82
C LEU A 165 -10.56 4.73 -5.11
N ALA A 166 -9.67 5.02 -4.16
CA ALA A 166 -8.63 6.03 -4.32
C ALA A 166 -7.66 5.70 -5.46
N MET A 167 -7.25 4.42 -5.60
CA MET A 167 -6.39 3.96 -6.69
C MET A 167 -6.97 4.28 -8.08
N ILE A 168 -8.29 4.19 -8.24
CA ILE A 168 -8.98 4.48 -9.51
C ILE A 168 -9.24 5.98 -9.66
N ALA A 169 -9.72 6.63 -8.59
CA ALA A 169 -10.20 8.01 -8.65
C ALA A 169 -9.08 9.06 -8.56
N TYR A 170 -8.02 8.80 -7.80
CA TYR A 170 -7.00 9.82 -7.53
C TYR A 170 -6.08 10.15 -8.71
N PRO A 171 -5.70 9.22 -9.61
CA PRO A 171 -5.03 9.60 -10.85
C PRO A 171 -5.87 10.56 -11.70
N ILE A 172 -7.18 10.31 -11.79
CA ILE A 172 -8.13 11.18 -12.53
C ILE A 172 -8.24 12.54 -11.84
N LEU A 173 -8.30 12.56 -10.51
CA LEU A 173 -8.36 13.80 -9.73
C LEU A 173 -7.07 14.61 -9.90
N ALA A 174 -5.89 13.99 -9.81
CA ALA A 174 -4.61 14.64 -10.00
C ALA A 174 -4.50 15.29 -11.40
N ALA A 175 -4.93 14.59 -12.44
CA ALA A 175 -5.00 15.12 -13.80
C ALA A 175 -5.93 16.33 -13.91
N LYS A 176 -7.12 16.29 -13.27
CA LYS A 176 -8.05 17.43 -13.23
C LYS A 176 -7.55 18.63 -12.44
N LEU A 177 -6.71 18.40 -11.43
CA LEU A 177 -6.04 19.45 -10.65
C LEU A 177 -4.83 20.03 -11.37
N GLY A 178 -4.43 19.48 -12.52
CA GLY A 178 -3.29 19.93 -13.30
C GLY A 178 -1.94 19.59 -12.66
N TYR A 179 -1.88 18.55 -11.82
CA TYR A 179 -0.64 18.11 -11.20
C TYR A 179 0.32 17.55 -12.25
N ASP A 180 1.59 17.92 -12.14
CA ASP A 180 2.67 17.29 -12.92
C ASP A 180 2.96 15.86 -12.42
N ALA A 181 3.91 15.15 -13.07
CA ALA A 181 4.26 13.77 -12.73
C ALA A 181 4.75 13.64 -11.28
N ARG A 182 5.54 14.61 -10.82
CA ARG A 182 6.08 14.64 -9.45
C ARG A 182 4.98 14.89 -8.42
N GLN A 183 4.17 15.92 -8.63
CA GLN A 183 3.05 16.25 -7.73
C GLN A 183 2.04 15.11 -7.67
N THR A 184 1.74 14.49 -8.82
CA THR A 184 0.88 13.29 -8.90
C THR A 184 1.49 12.14 -8.09
N GLY A 185 2.79 11.87 -8.25
CA GLY A 185 3.49 10.84 -7.49
C GLY A 185 3.42 11.06 -5.98
N VAL A 186 3.69 12.29 -5.53
CA VAL A 186 3.59 12.68 -4.10
C VAL A 186 2.16 12.52 -3.61
N PHE A 187 1.17 12.98 -4.37
CA PHE A 187 -0.25 12.86 -4.01
C PHE A 187 -0.69 11.41 -3.89
N LEU A 188 -0.43 10.58 -4.90
CA LEU A 188 -0.83 9.15 -4.90
C LEU A 188 -0.13 8.37 -3.78
N GLY A 189 1.18 8.50 -3.63
CA GLY A 189 1.96 7.84 -2.58
C GLY A 189 1.58 8.31 -1.18
N GLY A 190 1.27 9.60 -1.07
CA GLY A 190 0.89 10.26 0.17
C GLY A 190 -0.54 9.98 0.63
N THR A 191 -1.47 9.63 -0.27
CA THR A 191 -2.90 9.53 0.05
C THR A 191 -3.47 8.12 -0.05
N ILE A 192 -3.10 7.32 -1.04
CA ILE A 192 -3.55 5.93 -1.18
C ILE A 192 -2.98 5.09 -0.03
N HIS A 193 -3.80 4.19 0.55
CA HIS A 193 -3.42 3.51 1.79
C HIS A 193 -2.53 2.29 1.56
N ASP A 194 -2.81 1.45 0.57
CA ASP A 194 -2.09 0.20 0.32
C ASP A 194 -0.94 0.38 -0.68
N VAL A 195 0.21 -0.29 -0.41
CA VAL A 195 1.42 -0.20 -1.25
C VAL A 195 1.15 -0.70 -2.68
N ALA A 196 0.41 -1.83 -2.82
CA ALA A 196 0.11 -2.41 -4.12
C ALA A 196 -0.69 -1.43 -4.99
N GLN A 197 -1.66 -0.78 -4.37
CA GLN A 197 -2.55 0.15 -5.03
C GLN A 197 -1.86 1.47 -5.37
N VAL A 198 -0.90 1.91 -4.55
CA VAL A 198 -0.02 3.05 -4.88
C VAL A 198 0.81 2.73 -6.12
N VAL A 199 1.46 1.56 -6.14
CA VAL A 199 2.25 1.11 -7.29
C VAL A 199 1.37 1.04 -8.53
N GLY A 200 0.20 0.40 -8.45
CA GLY A 200 -0.75 0.31 -9.55
C GLY A 200 -1.20 1.68 -10.06
N ALA A 201 -1.60 2.58 -9.17
CA ALA A 201 -2.02 3.93 -9.52
C ALA A 201 -0.88 4.77 -10.11
N GLY A 202 0.29 4.75 -9.49
CA GLY A 202 1.45 5.54 -9.92
C GLY A 202 1.93 5.15 -11.31
N TYR A 203 2.17 3.87 -11.53
CA TYR A 203 2.62 3.36 -12.83
C TYR A 203 1.51 3.35 -13.91
N SER A 204 0.24 3.51 -13.52
CA SER A 204 -0.82 3.75 -14.50
C SER A 204 -0.76 5.15 -15.12
N VAL A 205 -0.04 6.08 -14.50
CA VAL A 205 0.15 7.45 -15.01
C VAL A 205 1.46 7.53 -15.81
N SER A 206 2.59 7.24 -15.15
CA SER A 206 3.91 7.20 -15.80
C SER A 206 4.91 6.43 -14.92
N GLU A 207 6.08 6.08 -15.49
CA GLU A 207 7.17 5.47 -14.72
C GLU A 207 7.68 6.41 -13.63
N GLU A 208 7.87 7.68 -13.94
CA GLU A 208 8.31 8.71 -13.00
C GLU A 208 7.32 8.86 -11.83
N THR A 209 6.02 8.98 -12.14
CA THR A 209 4.96 9.04 -11.13
C THR A 209 4.95 7.79 -10.26
N GLY A 210 5.15 6.60 -10.84
CA GLY A 210 5.21 5.34 -10.12
C GLY A 210 6.39 5.24 -9.15
N ASP A 211 7.58 5.66 -9.58
CA ASP A 211 8.79 5.66 -8.75
C ASP A 211 8.62 6.62 -7.56
N ILE A 212 8.15 7.85 -7.81
CA ILE A 212 7.92 8.85 -6.76
C ILE A 212 6.82 8.41 -5.80
N ALA A 213 5.69 7.91 -6.31
CA ALA A 213 4.59 7.43 -5.48
C ALA A 213 5.04 6.28 -4.57
N THR A 214 5.83 5.35 -5.10
CA THR A 214 6.39 4.23 -4.33
C THR A 214 7.35 4.74 -3.25
N LEU A 215 8.26 5.65 -3.58
CA LEU A 215 9.19 6.27 -2.63
C LEU A 215 8.43 6.94 -1.47
N VAL A 216 7.47 7.81 -1.79
CA VAL A 216 6.63 8.52 -0.82
C VAL A 216 5.87 7.52 0.07
N LYS A 217 5.31 6.47 -0.53
CA LYS A 217 4.62 5.43 0.22
C LYS A 217 5.55 4.69 1.17
N LEU A 218 6.77 4.38 0.76
CA LEU A 218 7.74 3.71 1.62
C LEU A 218 8.20 4.59 2.78
N ILE A 219 8.32 5.91 2.59
CA ILE A 219 8.55 6.87 3.70
C ILE A 219 7.43 6.73 4.74
N ARG A 220 6.16 6.68 4.33
CA ARG A 220 5.03 6.47 5.26
C ARG A 220 5.12 5.11 5.96
N VAL A 221 5.46 4.04 5.25
CA VAL A 221 5.58 2.69 5.81
C VAL A 221 6.68 2.62 6.88
N THR A 222 7.79 3.34 6.71
CA THR A 222 8.84 3.39 7.74
C THR A 222 8.37 4.02 9.04
N MET A 223 7.36 4.92 9.00
CA MET A 223 6.74 5.50 10.19
C MET A 223 5.98 4.48 11.04
N LEU A 224 5.69 3.30 10.51
CA LEU A 224 5.04 2.23 11.28
C LEU A 224 5.87 1.83 12.50
N ALA A 225 7.18 1.69 12.34
CA ALA A 225 8.08 1.26 13.41
C ALA A 225 8.05 2.21 14.63
N PRO A 226 8.30 3.53 14.50
CA PRO A 226 8.27 4.44 15.64
C PRO A 226 6.85 4.57 16.22
N ILE A 227 5.80 4.56 15.41
CA ILE A 227 4.41 4.69 15.90
C ILE A 227 4.00 3.48 16.72
N VAL A 228 4.28 2.26 16.23
CA VAL A 228 4.00 1.02 16.97
C VAL A 228 4.85 0.92 18.23
N LEU A 229 6.12 1.35 18.19
CA LEU A 229 6.98 1.38 19.37
C LEU A 229 6.43 2.33 20.44
N VAL A 230 6.08 3.57 20.06
CA VAL A 230 5.48 4.55 20.99
C VAL A 230 4.16 4.02 21.55
N ALA A 231 3.29 3.47 20.70
CA ALA A 231 2.04 2.86 21.14
C ALA A 231 2.29 1.72 22.15
N ALA A 232 3.24 0.82 21.85
CA ALA A 232 3.62 -0.27 22.75
C ALA A 232 4.14 0.25 24.11
N LEU A 233 4.97 1.30 24.11
CA LEU A 233 5.48 1.92 25.35
C LEU A 233 4.37 2.55 26.18
N VAL A 234 3.46 3.29 25.54
CA VAL A 234 2.30 3.92 26.20
C VAL A 234 1.33 2.86 26.75
N MET A 235 1.12 1.78 25.99
CA MET A 235 0.19 0.71 26.37
C MET A 235 0.82 -0.37 27.26
N ARG A 236 2.15 -0.37 27.47
CA ARG A 236 2.92 -1.39 28.19
C ARG A 236 2.42 -1.67 29.61
N ARG A 237 1.77 -0.71 30.24
CA ARG A 237 1.16 -0.87 31.57
C ARG A 237 -0.11 -1.72 31.56
N ARG A 238 -0.63 -2.15 30.37
CA ARG A 238 -1.92 -2.81 30.18
C ARG A 238 -1.86 -4.08 29.32
N ALA A 239 -0.68 -4.47 28.80
CA ALA A 239 -0.56 -5.60 27.87
C ALA A 239 -0.22 -6.92 28.60
N PRO A 240 -0.87 -8.06 28.27
CA PRO A 240 -0.47 -9.37 28.76
C PRO A 240 0.89 -9.80 28.21
N VAL A 241 1.67 -10.51 29.04
CA VAL A 241 2.95 -11.10 28.65
C VAL A 241 2.70 -12.26 27.67
N GLY A 242 3.37 -12.28 26.51
CA GLY A 242 3.40 -13.46 25.64
C GLY A 242 2.82 -13.31 24.22
N ALA A 243 2.38 -12.13 23.76
CA ALA A 243 1.92 -11.94 22.38
C ALA A 243 3.09 -11.94 21.38
N ALA A 244 2.99 -12.73 20.30
CA ALA A 244 3.95 -12.70 19.19
C ALA A 244 4.02 -11.30 18.59
N ARG A 245 5.22 -10.71 18.59
CA ARG A 245 5.45 -9.34 18.09
C ARG A 245 5.67 -9.39 16.59
N PRO A 246 4.87 -8.68 15.75
CA PRO A 246 5.19 -8.52 14.35
C PRO A 246 6.53 -7.78 14.19
N PRO A 247 7.29 -8.06 13.12
CA PRO A 247 8.54 -7.35 12.86
C PRO A 247 8.26 -5.85 12.72
N LEU A 248 9.06 -5.02 13.40
CA LEU A 248 8.91 -3.55 13.41
C LEU A 248 9.03 -2.96 12.00
N VAL A 249 9.90 -3.53 11.17
CA VAL A 249 10.07 -3.13 9.76
C VAL A 249 9.80 -4.34 8.88
N PRO A 250 8.88 -4.24 7.90
CA PRO A 250 8.64 -5.32 6.94
C PRO A 250 9.90 -5.65 6.14
N GLY A 251 10.22 -6.95 5.95
CA GLY A 251 11.46 -7.39 5.29
C GLY A 251 11.63 -6.84 3.86
N PHE A 252 10.55 -6.63 3.12
CA PHE A 252 10.61 -6.05 1.78
C PHE A 252 11.05 -4.58 1.79
N VAL A 253 10.74 -3.83 2.86
CA VAL A 253 11.24 -2.45 3.04
C VAL A 253 12.74 -2.45 3.27
N LEU A 254 13.25 -3.40 4.08
CA LEU A 254 14.70 -3.56 4.26
C LEU A 254 15.38 -3.91 2.93
N GLY A 255 14.82 -4.83 2.14
CA GLY A 255 15.33 -5.17 0.81
C GLY A 255 15.36 -3.96 -0.13
N PHE A 256 14.26 -3.17 -0.15
CA PHE A 256 14.19 -1.92 -0.91
C PHE A 256 15.29 -0.92 -0.49
N LEU A 257 15.39 -0.65 0.83
CA LEU A 257 16.39 0.29 1.35
C LEU A 257 17.82 -0.16 1.07
N THR A 258 18.09 -1.46 1.17
CA THR A 258 19.41 -2.03 0.84
C THR A 258 19.75 -1.81 -0.63
N LEU A 259 18.86 -2.12 -1.56
CA LEU A 259 19.09 -1.90 -2.98
C LEU A 259 19.21 -0.41 -3.33
N ALA A 260 18.38 0.45 -2.72
CA ALA A 260 18.47 1.89 -2.89
C ALA A 260 19.81 2.46 -2.37
N ALA A 261 20.30 1.94 -1.23
CA ALA A 261 21.62 2.32 -0.72
C ALA A 261 22.75 1.86 -1.66
N LEU A 262 22.72 0.62 -2.14
CA LEU A 262 23.71 0.10 -3.10
C LEU A 262 23.71 0.90 -4.40
N ASN A 263 22.53 1.27 -4.93
CA ASN A 263 22.42 2.11 -6.11
C ASN A 263 22.96 3.53 -5.84
N SER A 264 22.63 4.11 -4.70
CA SER A 264 23.12 5.45 -4.31
C SER A 264 24.63 5.50 -4.14
N MET A 265 25.25 4.39 -3.71
CA MET A 265 26.70 4.25 -3.61
C MET A 265 27.34 3.87 -4.95
N GLN A 266 26.57 3.79 -6.05
CA GLN A 266 27.01 3.38 -7.38
C GLN A 266 27.68 1.99 -7.42
N LEU A 267 27.31 1.10 -6.49
CA LEU A 267 27.82 -0.27 -6.40
C LEU A 267 27.08 -1.25 -7.33
N LEU A 268 25.95 -0.86 -7.90
CA LEU A 268 25.19 -1.66 -8.85
C LEU A 268 25.63 -1.32 -10.28
N PRO A 269 26.15 -2.29 -11.06
CA PRO A 269 26.43 -2.07 -12.47
C PRO A 269 25.12 -1.88 -13.26
N GLY A 270 25.14 -1.07 -14.33
CA GLY A 270 23.95 -0.68 -15.10
C GLY A 270 23.12 -1.88 -15.57
N TRP A 271 23.78 -2.96 -16.06
CA TRP A 271 23.07 -4.17 -16.50
C TRP A 271 22.26 -4.83 -15.36
N SER A 272 22.75 -4.78 -14.11
CA SER A 272 22.03 -5.34 -12.96
C SER A 272 20.81 -4.50 -12.59
N ILE A 273 20.90 -3.17 -12.69
CA ILE A 273 19.77 -2.27 -12.48
C ILE A 273 18.66 -2.55 -13.52
N GLU A 274 19.03 -2.71 -14.79
CA GLU A 274 18.08 -3.04 -15.86
C GLU A 274 17.42 -4.41 -15.63
N ALA A 275 18.21 -5.44 -15.30
CA ALA A 275 17.69 -6.77 -15.01
C ALA A 275 16.75 -6.79 -13.79
N LEU A 276 17.14 -6.16 -12.68
CA LEU A 276 16.32 -6.05 -11.47
C LEU A 276 15.05 -5.26 -11.74
N SER A 277 15.13 -4.20 -12.53
CA SER A 277 13.96 -3.38 -12.93
C SER A 277 12.99 -4.18 -13.82
N ALA A 278 13.49 -4.96 -14.76
CA ALA A 278 12.65 -5.82 -15.59
C ALA A 278 11.93 -6.89 -14.77
N VAL A 279 12.66 -7.57 -13.87
CA VAL A 279 12.07 -8.57 -12.94
C VAL A 279 11.04 -7.91 -12.02
N SER A 280 11.37 -6.74 -11.47
CA SER A 280 10.44 -5.96 -10.64
C SER A 280 9.15 -5.62 -11.40
N ARG A 281 9.25 -5.09 -12.63
CA ARG A 281 8.11 -4.71 -13.47
C ARG A 281 7.15 -5.90 -13.68
N TRP A 282 7.66 -7.05 -14.09
CA TRP A 282 6.84 -8.24 -14.29
C TRP A 282 6.26 -8.81 -13.00
N ALA A 283 7.03 -8.79 -11.91
CA ALA A 283 6.56 -9.20 -10.59
C ALA A 283 5.42 -8.29 -10.12
N LEU A 284 5.56 -6.98 -10.28
CA LEU A 284 4.53 -6.00 -9.91
C LEU A 284 3.29 -6.12 -10.80
N LEU A 285 3.45 -6.25 -12.13
CA LEU A 285 2.32 -6.40 -13.04
C LEU A 285 1.49 -7.65 -12.70
N THR A 286 2.17 -8.78 -12.45
CA THR A 286 1.52 -10.03 -12.02
C THR A 286 0.85 -9.88 -10.65
N ALA A 287 1.53 -9.21 -9.71
CA ALA A 287 0.98 -8.98 -8.39
C ALA A 287 -0.26 -8.08 -8.42
N ILE A 288 -0.25 -7.03 -9.24
CA ILE A 288 -1.37 -6.10 -9.42
C ILE A 288 -2.56 -6.81 -10.06
N ALA A 289 -2.36 -7.67 -11.05
CA ALA A 289 -3.40 -8.54 -11.60
C ALA A 289 -4.05 -9.41 -10.49
N ALA A 290 -3.20 -10.04 -9.65
CA ALA A 290 -3.68 -10.84 -8.53
C ALA A 290 -4.40 -10.01 -7.44
N VAL A 291 -3.97 -8.77 -7.19
CA VAL A 291 -4.67 -7.81 -6.30
C VAL A 291 -6.04 -7.50 -6.87
N GLY A 292 -6.14 -7.22 -8.18
CA GLY A 292 -7.42 -7.04 -8.86
C GLY A 292 -8.35 -8.24 -8.66
N MET A 293 -7.87 -9.48 -8.86
CA MET A 293 -8.66 -10.70 -8.64
C MET A 293 -9.16 -10.85 -7.21
N LYS A 294 -8.46 -10.32 -6.20
CA LYS A 294 -8.89 -10.34 -4.79
C LYS A 294 -9.83 -9.19 -4.42
N THR A 295 -10.03 -8.24 -5.31
CA THR A 295 -10.87 -7.07 -5.08
C THR A 295 -12.32 -7.39 -5.42
N SER A 296 -13.18 -7.52 -4.41
CA SER A 296 -14.61 -7.76 -4.58
C SER A 296 -15.40 -6.45 -4.46
N LEU A 297 -15.94 -5.97 -5.57
CA LEU A 297 -16.80 -4.78 -5.58
C LEU A 297 -18.13 -5.01 -4.84
N LYS A 298 -18.59 -6.27 -4.77
CA LYS A 298 -19.82 -6.63 -4.06
C LYS A 298 -19.69 -6.43 -2.55
N LYS A 299 -18.54 -6.84 -1.98
CA LYS A 299 -18.25 -6.65 -0.53
C LYS A 299 -18.14 -5.17 -0.14
N LEU A 300 -17.96 -4.28 -1.11
CA LEU A 300 -17.95 -2.83 -0.91
C LEU A 300 -19.32 -2.31 -0.40
N LEU A 301 -20.41 -2.93 -0.83
CA LEU A 301 -21.77 -2.48 -0.54
C LEU A 301 -22.29 -2.98 0.83
N ASP A 302 -21.67 -4.02 1.40
CA ASP A 302 -22.15 -4.72 2.61
C ASP A 302 -21.64 -4.11 3.94
N VAL A 303 -20.78 -3.08 3.88
CA VAL A 303 -20.13 -2.51 5.08
C VAL A 303 -20.95 -1.41 5.73
N GLY A 304 -21.20 -1.50 7.02
CA GLY A 304 -22.09 -0.59 7.77
C GLY A 304 -21.68 0.90 7.79
N GLY A 305 -22.64 1.81 7.58
CA GLY A 305 -22.43 3.22 7.21
C GLY A 305 -21.66 4.13 8.21
N ARG A 306 -21.77 3.95 9.54
CA ARG A 306 -21.20 4.92 10.50
C ARG A 306 -19.68 4.86 10.66
N ALA A 307 -19.10 3.69 10.54
CA ALA A 307 -17.66 3.54 10.68
C ALA A 307 -16.96 3.78 9.32
N ILE A 308 -17.64 3.51 8.19
CA ILE A 308 -17.19 3.97 6.87
C ILE A 308 -17.07 5.49 6.85
N ALA A 309 -18.04 6.22 7.39
CA ALA A 309 -18.01 7.68 7.43
C ALA A 309 -16.75 8.21 8.14
N LEU A 310 -16.35 7.59 9.26
CA LEU A 310 -15.11 7.99 9.97
C LEU A 310 -13.87 7.76 9.10
N LEU A 311 -13.71 6.55 8.53
CA LEU A 311 -12.55 6.25 7.71
C LEU A 311 -12.54 7.07 6.41
N THR A 312 -13.71 7.36 5.84
CA THR A 312 -13.83 8.26 4.69
C THR A 312 -13.40 9.68 5.08
N ALA A 313 -13.83 10.18 6.24
CA ALA A 313 -13.41 11.49 6.73
C ALA A 313 -11.89 11.55 6.99
N GLN A 314 -11.30 10.51 7.56
CA GLN A 314 -9.84 10.40 7.75
C GLN A 314 -9.10 10.36 6.40
N THR A 315 -9.61 9.61 5.42
CA THR A 315 -9.04 9.52 4.06
C THR A 315 -9.14 10.88 3.34
N ALA A 316 -10.29 11.54 3.42
CA ALA A 316 -10.49 12.87 2.86
C ALA A 316 -9.59 13.91 3.55
N PHE A 317 -9.47 13.86 4.87
CA PHE A 317 -8.58 14.73 5.62
C PHE A 317 -7.13 14.58 5.15
N LEU A 318 -6.62 13.36 5.01
CA LEU A 318 -5.27 13.10 4.54
C LEU A 318 -5.06 13.62 3.11
N ALA A 319 -6.02 13.41 2.22
CA ALA A 319 -5.96 13.90 0.85
C ALA A 319 -5.95 15.43 0.78
N LEU A 320 -6.81 16.09 1.57
CA LEU A 320 -6.86 17.54 1.67
C LEU A 320 -5.58 18.11 2.30
N PHE A 321 -5.11 17.51 3.38
CA PHE A 321 -3.89 17.95 4.08
C PHE A 321 -2.68 17.93 3.13
N LEU A 322 -2.51 16.84 2.38
CA LEU A 322 -1.40 16.72 1.44
C LEU A 322 -1.60 17.60 0.21
N GLY A 323 -2.81 17.66 -0.35
CA GLY A 323 -3.10 18.53 -1.50
C GLY A 323 -2.89 20.01 -1.20
N LEU A 324 -3.41 20.49 -0.06
CA LEU A 324 -3.19 21.86 0.39
C LEU A 324 -1.72 22.12 0.77
N GLY A 325 -1.08 21.15 1.45
CA GLY A 325 0.32 21.27 1.82
C GLY A 325 1.25 21.36 0.62
N MET A 326 1.00 20.59 -0.45
CA MET A 326 1.75 20.69 -1.70
C MET A 326 1.55 22.07 -2.36
N ALA A 327 0.33 22.60 -2.38
CA ALA A 327 0.05 23.91 -2.93
C ALA A 327 0.71 25.07 -2.17
N LEU A 328 1.06 24.86 -0.87
CA LEU A 328 1.75 25.86 -0.04
C LEU A 328 3.28 25.77 -0.14
N ILE A 329 3.81 24.61 -0.51
CA ILE A 329 5.26 24.38 -0.60
C ILE A 329 5.76 24.74 -2.01
N GLY A 330 4.86 24.84 -2.98
CA GLY A 330 5.16 25.22 -4.35
C GLY A 330 5.36 24.06 -5.24
#